data_b5b0c8d586e2854feb171d692e11ee61
#
_entry.id   b5b0c8d586e2854feb171d692e11ee61
#
_cell.length_a   1.000
_cell.length_b   1.000
_cell.length_c   1.000
_cell.angle_alpha   90.00
_cell.angle_beta   90.00
_cell.angle_gamma   90.00
#
_symmetry.space_group_name_H-M   'P 1'
#
loop_
_entity.id
_entity.type
_entity.pdbx_description
1 polymer ?
#
loop_
_entity_poly.entity_id
_entity_poly.type
_entity_poly.pdbx_seq_one_letter_code
_entity_poly.pdbx_strand_id
1 'polypeptide(L)'
;MAEPVDAPLQTTPLHAAHIALGARMVPFAGYDMPVQYTEGVLKEHLWTREHAGIFDVSHMGQARLRGVAPLAAFEEVVPGDFIGLKPGRQKYSVLLNRQGGIVDDLMAARPVNSEGTGDDGLFVVVNGACKENDFKVIEAELAGQVTIERLETRALIALQGPEAAAVFQHYAPEAASMVFMDIRLMTAFGVDLIVSRSGYTGEDGYEISVPEEAADDVWNKLLVDHRVKPIGLGARDSLRLEAGLPLYGHDLDETVSPVEADLAFAINKNRREQRDFPGAARIVKELAEGPPRRRVALKVLEGAPAREGAEIADASGKVIGVVTSGGFSPVLKCGIAIGFVSGVNPEVGALLKVIVRGKPQAADVVKAPFVPHRYVRTA
;
A
#
# COMPACT_ATOMS: atom_id res chain seq x y z
N MET A 1 -12.96 2.15 -14.54
CA MET A 1 -14.26 2.77 -14.95
C MET A 1 -14.30 4.17 -14.34
N ALA A 2 -14.58 5.22 -15.13
CA ALA A 2 -14.76 6.55 -14.58
C ALA A 2 -16.03 6.55 -13.71
N GLU A 3 -15.89 6.99 -12.44
CA GLU A 3 -17.03 7.19 -11.56
C GLU A 3 -18.03 8.20 -12.17
N PRO A 4 -19.34 8.04 -11.95
CA PRO A 4 -20.31 9.04 -12.38
C PRO A 4 -20.00 10.37 -11.67
N VAL A 5 -19.88 11.43 -12.44
CA VAL A 5 -19.44 12.78 -12.05
C VAL A 5 -20.35 13.47 -11.00
N ASP A 6 -21.50 12.88 -10.63
CA ASP A 6 -22.54 13.49 -9.80
C ASP A 6 -22.93 12.70 -8.51
N ALA A 7 -22.20 11.65 -8.14
CA ALA A 7 -22.48 10.98 -6.86
C ALA A 7 -21.89 11.80 -5.69
N PRO A 8 -22.63 12.03 -4.59
CA PRO A 8 -22.08 12.70 -3.42
C PRO A 8 -20.92 11.88 -2.86
N LEU A 9 -19.79 12.55 -2.56
CA LEU A 9 -18.64 11.90 -1.97
C LEU A 9 -19.01 11.33 -0.59
N GLN A 10 -18.48 10.14 -0.31
CA GLN A 10 -18.57 9.56 1.03
C GLN A 10 -17.61 10.30 1.98
N THR A 11 -17.84 10.16 3.27
CA THR A 11 -16.97 10.71 4.30
C THR A 11 -16.48 9.61 5.21
N THR A 12 -15.26 9.77 5.74
CA THR A 12 -14.73 8.90 6.78
C THR A 12 -15.25 9.34 8.17
N PRO A 13 -15.16 8.50 9.20
CA PRO A 13 -15.47 8.90 10.57
C PRO A 13 -14.66 10.11 11.06
N LEU A 14 -13.49 10.39 10.48
CA LEU A 14 -12.58 11.48 10.83
C LEU A 14 -12.78 12.76 9.99
N HIS A 15 -13.74 12.80 9.07
CA HIS A 15 -13.95 13.91 8.15
C HIS A 15 -14.08 15.27 8.86
N ALA A 16 -14.88 15.33 9.94
CA ALA A 16 -15.04 16.56 10.72
C ALA A 16 -13.73 17.02 11.40
N ALA A 17 -12.93 16.07 11.88
CA ALA A 17 -11.61 16.35 12.47
C ALA A 17 -10.65 16.93 11.43
N HIS A 18 -10.66 16.45 10.18
CA HIS A 18 -9.84 17.00 9.11
C HIS A 18 -10.19 18.45 8.81
N ILE A 19 -11.48 18.77 8.69
CA ILE A 19 -11.94 20.16 8.48
C ILE A 19 -11.52 21.04 9.65
N ALA A 20 -11.71 20.59 10.90
CA ALA A 20 -11.34 21.33 12.10
C ALA A 20 -9.82 21.62 12.16
N LEU A 21 -8.98 20.70 11.64
CA LEU A 21 -7.53 20.86 11.53
C LEU A 21 -7.09 21.69 10.31
N GLY A 22 -8.02 22.24 9.54
CA GLY A 22 -7.73 23.09 8.37
C GLY A 22 -7.18 22.30 7.18
N ALA A 23 -7.57 21.04 7.02
CA ALA A 23 -7.18 20.24 5.86
C ALA A 23 -7.78 20.79 4.57
N ARG A 24 -6.99 20.72 3.49
CA ARG A 24 -7.52 20.85 2.14
C ARG A 24 -8.09 19.52 1.70
N MET A 25 -9.41 19.47 1.52
CA MET A 25 -10.13 18.26 1.11
C MET A 25 -10.16 18.13 -0.42
N VAL A 26 -10.13 16.89 -0.92
CA VAL A 26 -10.23 16.55 -2.36
C VAL A 26 -10.98 15.23 -2.54
N PRO A 27 -11.67 15.04 -3.70
CA PRO A 27 -12.18 13.73 -4.08
C PRO A 27 -11.04 12.71 -4.24
N PHE A 28 -11.16 11.57 -3.57
CA PHE A 28 -10.23 10.45 -3.69
C PHE A 28 -10.95 9.13 -3.40
N ALA A 29 -10.91 8.18 -4.33
CA ALA A 29 -11.54 6.85 -4.20
C ALA A 29 -13.03 6.92 -3.77
N GLY A 30 -13.79 7.91 -4.27
CA GLY A 30 -15.19 8.12 -3.90
C GLY A 30 -15.43 8.82 -2.56
N TYR A 31 -14.37 9.22 -1.86
CA TYR A 31 -14.41 9.90 -0.56
C TYR A 31 -13.90 11.34 -0.66
N ASP A 32 -14.38 12.20 0.27
CA ASP A 32 -13.79 13.52 0.51
C ASP A 32 -12.66 13.38 1.52
N MET A 33 -11.40 13.50 1.04
CA MET A 33 -10.18 13.14 1.79
C MET A 33 -9.21 14.30 1.93
N PRO A 34 -8.43 14.37 3.04
CA PRO A 34 -7.42 15.41 3.22
C PRO A 34 -6.21 15.17 2.30
N VAL A 35 -5.97 16.06 1.33
CA VAL A 35 -4.77 15.99 0.50
C VAL A 35 -3.54 16.54 1.20
N GLN A 36 -3.72 17.57 2.04
CA GLN A 36 -2.70 18.17 2.89
C GLN A 36 -3.33 18.99 4.01
N TYR A 37 -2.57 19.25 5.05
CA TYR A 37 -2.90 20.21 6.11
C TYR A 37 -2.15 21.53 5.90
N THR A 38 -2.23 22.43 6.88
CA THR A 38 -1.72 23.80 6.78
C THR A 38 -0.21 23.90 6.52
N GLU A 39 0.56 22.91 6.97
CA GLU A 39 2.02 22.89 6.74
C GLU A 39 2.40 22.50 5.30
N GLY A 40 1.51 21.79 4.59
CA GLY A 40 1.68 21.38 3.20
C GLY A 40 2.52 20.13 3.03
N VAL A 41 2.35 19.50 1.87
CA VAL A 41 2.89 18.16 1.50
C VAL A 41 4.37 17.99 1.86
N LEU A 42 5.20 18.97 1.54
CA LEU A 42 6.66 18.86 1.76
C LEU A 42 7.03 18.72 3.25
N LYS A 43 6.42 19.55 4.11
CA LYS A 43 6.71 19.51 5.54
C LYS A 43 6.09 18.28 6.19
N GLU A 44 4.90 17.91 5.79
CA GLU A 44 4.23 16.69 6.24
C GLU A 44 5.06 15.44 5.93
N HIS A 45 5.62 15.38 4.71
CA HIS A 45 6.52 14.30 4.30
C HIS A 45 7.77 14.25 5.21
N LEU A 46 8.49 15.36 5.36
CA LEU A 46 9.71 15.43 6.17
C LEU A 46 9.41 15.15 7.65
N TRP A 47 8.26 15.63 8.17
CA TRP A 47 7.83 15.31 9.53
C TRP A 47 7.69 13.80 9.74
N THR A 48 7.05 13.10 8.81
CA THR A 48 6.90 11.64 8.88
C THR A 48 8.26 10.92 8.83
N ARG A 49 9.25 11.46 8.13
CA ARG A 49 10.61 10.92 8.09
C ARG A 49 11.39 11.13 9.39
N GLU A 50 11.08 12.18 10.14
CA GLU A 50 11.83 12.60 11.32
C GLU A 50 11.12 12.24 12.64
N HIS A 51 9.77 12.21 12.65
CA HIS A 51 8.93 12.04 13.83
C HIS A 51 7.85 10.98 13.63
N ALA A 52 6.58 11.32 13.88
CA ALA A 52 5.43 10.46 13.66
C ALA A 52 4.33 11.19 12.89
N GLY A 53 3.92 10.64 11.76
CA GLY A 53 2.75 11.09 11.00
C GLY A 53 1.54 10.21 11.28
N ILE A 54 0.37 10.84 11.48
CA ILE A 54 -0.90 10.13 11.58
C ILE A 54 -1.73 10.37 10.31
N PHE A 55 -2.26 9.29 9.73
CA PHE A 55 -2.98 9.29 8.46
C PHE A 55 -4.36 8.69 8.65
N ASP A 56 -5.39 9.30 8.09
CA ASP A 56 -6.66 8.63 7.88
C ASP A 56 -6.62 7.80 6.60
N VAL A 57 -6.81 6.50 6.73
CA VAL A 57 -6.92 5.56 5.63
C VAL A 57 -8.22 4.75 5.71
N SER A 58 -9.25 5.31 6.38
CA SER A 58 -10.54 4.66 6.61
C SER A 58 -11.37 4.43 5.34
N HIS A 59 -10.99 5.05 4.22
CA HIS A 59 -11.57 4.77 2.90
C HIS A 59 -11.24 3.37 2.38
N MET A 60 -10.21 2.71 2.92
CA MET A 60 -9.83 1.34 2.56
C MET A 60 -10.89 0.33 3.01
N GLY A 61 -11.01 -0.78 2.26
CA GLY A 61 -11.91 -1.86 2.61
C GLY A 61 -11.29 -2.78 3.66
N GLN A 62 -12.05 -3.11 4.71
CA GLN A 62 -11.68 -4.07 5.74
C GLN A 62 -12.70 -5.19 5.79
N ALA A 63 -12.27 -6.44 5.85
CA ALA A 63 -13.17 -7.58 5.96
C ALA A 63 -12.55 -8.75 6.73
N ARG A 64 -13.41 -9.63 7.23
CA ARG A 64 -13.03 -10.96 7.73
C ARG A 64 -13.59 -12.03 6.81
N LEU A 65 -12.74 -12.95 6.40
CA LEU A 65 -13.11 -14.14 5.66
C LEU A 65 -13.21 -15.30 6.64
N ARG A 66 -14.40 -15.93 6.73
CA ARG A 66 -14.69 -17.04 7.63
C ARG A 66 -15.22 -18.23 6.83
N GLY A 67 -14.95 -19.45 7.27
CA GLY A 67 -15.40 -20.69 6.63
C GLY A 67 -14.75 -21.92 7.25
N VAL A 68 -14.92 -23.06 6.60
CA VAL A 68 -14.30 -24.32 7.07
C VAL A 68 -12.78 -24.30 6.87
N ALA A 69 -12.31 -23.76 5.74
CA ALA A 69 -10.89 -23.67 5.41
C ALA A 69 -10.58 -22.33 4.70
N PRO A 70 -10.74 -21.19 5.37
CA PRO A 70 -10.67 -19.87 4.70
C PRO A 70 -9.30 -19.56 4.14
N LEU A 71 -8.22 -20.08 4.74
CA LEU A 71 -6.84 -19.91 4.26
C LEU A 71 -6.63 -20.62 2.92
N ALA A 72 -7.09 -21.88 2.81
CA ALA A 72 -6.98 -22.65 1.59
C ALA A 72 -7.86 -22.08 0.48
N ALA A 73 -9.11 -21.69 0.82
CA ALA A 73 -9.99 -21.03 -0.14
C ALA A 73 -9.38 -19.73 -0.67
N PHE A 74 -8.81 -18.89 0.20
CA PHE A 74 -8.21 -17.63 -0.23
C PHE A 74 -7.05 -17.82 -1.20
N GLU A 75 -6.30 -18.93 -1.12
CA GLU A 75 -5.25 -19.27 -2.06
C GLU A 75 -5.77 -19.52 -3.49
N GLU A 76 -7.06 -19.78 -3.69
CA GLU A 76 -7.64 -19.94 -5.03
C GLU A 76 -7.67 -18.63 -5.83
N VAL A 77 -7.60 -17.47 -5.16
CA VAL A 77 -7.66 -16.13 -5.80
C VAL A 77 -6.34 -15.36 -5.71
N VAL A 78 -5.36 -15.84 -4.94
CA VAL A 78 -4.05 -15.17 -4.76
C VAL A 78 -2.89 -16.15 -4.94
N PRO A 79 -1.70 -15.69 -5.37
CA PRO A 79 -0.52 -16.54 -5.59
C PRO A 79 0.30 -16.76 -4.31
N GLY A 80 -0.10 -16.15 -3.19
CA GLY A 80 0.57 -16.28 -1.89
C GLY A 80 0.29 -17.63 -1.23
N ASP A 81 1.12 -18.02 -0.26
CA ASP A 81 0.91 -19.15 0.64
C ASP A 81 0.30 -18.62 1.94
N PHE A 82 -0.99 -18.87 2.14
CA PHE A 82 -1.74 -18.46 3.33
C PHE A 82 -2.01 -19.63 4.28
N ILE A 83 -2.03 -20.87 3.78
CA ILE A 83 -2.06 -22.07 4.64
C ILE A 83 -0.86 -22.06 5.58
N GLY A 84 0.33 -21.68 5.08
CA GLY A 84 1.54 -21.54 5.87
C GLY A 84 1.66 -20.23 6.66
N LEU A 85 0.70 -19.31 6.56
CA LEU A 85 0.73 -18.06 7.33
C LEU A 85 0.51 -18.31 8.82
N LYS A 86 1.51 -17.99 9.63
CA LYS A 86 1.44 -18.20 11.09
C LYS A 86 0.42 -17.26 11.74
N PRO A 87 -0.27 -17.70 12.81
CA PRO A 87 -1.05 -16.79 13.66
C PRO A 87 -0.21 -15.60 14.12
N GLY A 88 -0.82 -14.42 14.20
CA GLY A 88 -0.15 -13.18 14.56
C GLY A 88 0.67 -12.54 13.44
N ARG A 89 0.56 -13.05 12.19
CA ARG A 89 1.28 -12.52 11.03
C ARG A 89 0.32 -12.04 9.94
N GLN A 90 0.81 -11.11 9.15
CA GLN A 90 0.18 -10.67 7.91
C GLN A 90 1.12 -10.83 6.73
N LYS A 91 0.56 -10.80 5.52
CA LYS A 91 1.29 -10.94 4.27
C LYS A 91 0.66 -10.04 3.20
N TYR A 92 1.52 -9.38 2.44
CA TYR A 92 1.15 -8.73 1.19
C TYR A 92 0.90 -9.77 0.10
N SER A 93 -0.15 -9.59 -0.68
CA SER A 93 -0.46 -10.40 -1.84
C SER A 93 -1.14 -9.57 -2.92
N VAL A 94 -1.41 -10.20 -4.05
CA VAL A 94 -2.15 -9.62 -5.17
C VAL A 94 -3.34 -10.50 -5.51
N LEU A 95 -4.49 -9.88 -5.71
CA LEU A 95 -5.67 -10.52 -6.29
C LEU A 95 -5.47 -10.59 -7.81
N LEU A 96 -5.60 -11.77 -8.39
CA LEU A 96 -5.29 -11.99 -9.80
C LEU A 96 -6.51 -12.33 -10.63
N ASN A 97 -6.56 -11.82 -11.85
CA ASN A 97 -7.47 -12.31 -12.85
C ASN A 97 -6.90 -13.58 -13.56
N ARG A 98 -7.74 -14.25 -14.33
CA ARG A 98 -7.37 -15.50 -15.03
C ARG A 98 -6.29 -15.31 -16.09
N GLN A 99 -6.05 -14.08 -16.55
CA GLN A 99 -5.00 -13.69 -17.48
C GLN A 99 -3.67 -13.36 -16.80
N GLY A 100 -3.62 -13.39 -15.46
CA GLY A 100 -2.43 -13.09 -14.64
C GLY A 100 -2.16 -11.60 -14.46
N GLY A 101 -3.14 -10.75 -14.71
CA GLY A 101 -3.11 -9.34 -14.36
C GLY A 101 -3.57 -9.11 -12.92
N ILE A 102 -3.15 -8.02 -12.33
CA ILE A 102 -3.43 -7.65 -10.94
C ILE A 102 -4.78 -6.92 -10.87
N VAL A 103 -5.77 -7.53 -10.21
CA VAL A 103 -7.08 -6.92 -9.93
C VAL A 103 -6.96 -5.88 -8.82
N ASP A 104 -6.20 -6.22 -7.77
CA ASP A 104 -5.78 -5.31 -6.70
C ASP A 104 -4.59 -5.90 -5.94
N ASP A 105 -3.89 -5.06 -5.16
CA ASP A 105 -2.94 -5.50 -4.15
C ASP A 105 -3.52 -5.31 -2.74
N LEU A 106 -3.25 -6.25 -1.85
CA LEU A 106 -3.92 -6.34 -0.57
C LEU A 106 -3.03 -6.88 0.56
N MET A 107 -3.49 -6.65 1.78
CA MET A 107 -2.93 -7.28 2.98
C MET A 107 -3.90 -8.31 3.53
N ALA A 108 -3.41 -9.53 3.81
CA ALA A 108 -4.21 -10.54 4.49
C ALA A 108 -3.46 -11.09 5.72
N ALA A 109 -4.18 -11.35 6.81
CA ALA A 109 -3.61 -11.51 8.13
C ALA A 109 -4.38 -12.50 8.99
N ARG A 110 -3.70 -13.06 10.01
CA ARG A 110 -4.27 -13.90 11.07
C ARG A 110 -4.09 -13.22 12.44
N PRO A 111 -4.97 -12.28 12.81
CA PRO A 111 -4.85 -11.56 14.07
C PRO A 111 -4.97 -12.51 15.27
N VAL A 112 -4.17 -12.27 16.33
CA VAL A 112 -4.24 -12.99 17.60
C VAL A 112 -4.18 -12.01 18.77
N ASN A 113 -4.75 -12.40 19.92
CA ASN A 113 -4.63 -11.67 21.17
C ASN A 113 -3.26 -11.95 21.87
N SER A 114 -3.07 -11.40 23.04
CA SER A 114 -1.84 -11.58 23.84
C SER A 114 -1.55 -13.04 24.22
N GLU A 115 -2.58 -13.89 24.26
CA GLU A 115 -2.45 -15.33 24.56
C GLU A 115 -2.11 -16.17 23.30
N GLY A 116 -2.01 -15.53 22.13
CA GLY A 116 -1.78 -16.20 20.85
C GLY A 116 -3.03 -16.85 20.27
N THR A 117 -4.20 -16.55 20.83
CA THR A 117 -5.48 -17.03 20.32
C THR A 117 -6.10 -16.00 19.38
N GLY A 118 -6.75 -16.47 18.33
CA GLY A 118 -7.46 -15.67 17.34
C GLY A 118 -8.61 -16.46 16.74
N ASP A 119 -9.31 -15.87 15.80
CA ASP A 119 -10.26 -16.66 15.02
C ASP A 119 -9.53 -17.41 13.89
N ASP A 120 -10.14 -18.45 13.34
CA ASP A 120 -9.57 -19.26 12.25
C ASP A 120 -9.70 -18.56 10.86
N GLY A 121 -10.23 -17.34 10.85
CA GLY A 121 -10.45 -16.54 9.64
C GLY A 121 -9.22 -15.75 9.21
N LEU A 122 -9.38 -15.05 8.07
CA LEU A 122 -8.44 -14.04 7.62
C LEU A 122 -9.03 -12.65 7.82
N PHE A 123 -8.23 -11.72 8.30
CA PHE A 123 -8.51 -10.29 8.21
C PHE A 123 -7.84 -9.75 6.94
N VAL A 124 -8.61 -9.07 6.11
CA VAL A 124 -8.15 -8.57 4.79
C VAL A 124 -8.36 -7.06 4.72
N VAL A 125 -7.36 -6.36 4.19
CA VAL A 125 -7.43 -4.93 3.87
C VAL A 125 -7.15 -4.76 2.39
N VAL A 126 -8.07 -4.09 1.66
CA VAL A 126 -8.03 -3.84 0.21
C VAL A 126 -8.07 -2.34 -0.09
N ASN A 127 -7.63 -1.93 -1.29
CA ASN A 127 -7.60 -0.53 -1.68
C ASN A 127 -8.99 0.09 -1.81
N GLY A 128 -9.13 1.33 -1.37
CA GLY A 128 -10.43 2.02 -1.29
C GLY A 128 -11.16 2.12 -2.62
N ALA A 129 -10.45 2.42 -3.71
CA ALA A 129 -11.04 2.52 -5.06
C ALA A 129 -11.50 1.16 -5.62
N CYS A 130 -10.92 0.06 -5.16
CA CYS A 130 -11.17 -1.28 -5.67
C CYS A 130 -12.05 -2.14 -4.77
N LYS A 131 -12.28 -1.75 -3.52
CA LYS A 131 -12.88 -2.59 -2.47
C LYS A 131 -14.18 -3.27 -2.85
N GLU A 132 -15.08 -2.57 -3.58
CA GLU A 132 -16.36 -3.15 -4.01
C GLU A 132 -16.17 -4.24 -5.07
N ASN A 133 -15.21 -4.05 -5.98
CA ASN A 133 -14.85 -5.04 -6.98
C ASN A 133 -14.12 -6.23 -6.35
N ASP A 134 -13.19 -5.96 -5.44
CA ASP A 134 -12.38 -7.00 -4.79
C ASP A 134 -13.25 -7.94 -3.97
N PHE A 135 -14.15 -7.38 -3.15
CA PHE A 135 -15.09 -8.21 -2.38
C PHE A 135 -16.02 -9.01 -3.29
N LYS A 136 -16.51 -8.43 -4.41
CA LYS A 136 -17.29 -9.18 -5.40
C LYS A 136 -16.52 -10.33 -6.03
N VAL A 137 -15.25 -10.11 -6.40
CA VAL A 137 -14.39 -11.15 -6.98
C VAL A 137 -14.18 -12.27 -5.97
N ILE A 138 -13.82 -11.92 -4.72
CA ILE A 138 -13.60 -12.91 -3.66
C ILE A 138 -14.90 -13.66 -3.35
N GLU A 139 -16.04 -13.00 -3.25
CA GLU A 139 -17.35 -13.62 -3.02
C GLU A 139 -17.74 -14.59 -4.15
N ALA A 140 -17.51 -14.20 -5.40
CA ALA A 140 -17.88 -15.01 -6.56
C ALA A 140 -16.97 -16.24 -6.72
N GLU A 141 -15.65 -16.08 -6.60
CA GLU A 141 -14.70 -17.18 -6.81
C GLU A 141 -14.70 -18.15 -5.61
N LEU A 142 -14.99 -17.68 -4.39
CA LEU A 142 -14.99 -18.49 -3.17
C LEU A 142 -16.40 -18.84 -2.65
N ALA A 143 -17.41 -18.76 -3.54
CA ALA A 143 -18.81 -19.01 -3.20
C ALA A 143 -19.00 -20.38 -2.52
N GLY A 144 -19.65 -20.40 -1.36
CA GLY A 144 -19.91 -21.60 -0.57
C GLY A 144 -18.73 -22.12 0.25
N GLN A 145 -17.53 -21.55 0.10
CA GLN A 145 -16.34 -21.92 0.89
C GLN A 145 -16.10 -20.93 2.03
N VAL A 146 -16.32 -19.64 1.79
CA VAL A 146 -16.15 -18.57 2.78
C VAL A 146 -17.36 -17.65 2.82
N THR A 147 -17.53 -16.97 3.94
CA THR A 147 -18.37 -15.78 4.12
C THR A 147 -17.45 -14.58 4.30
N ILE A 148 -17.80 -13.46 3.67
CA ILE A 148 -17.11 -12.18 3.85
C ILE A 148 -17.93 -11.32 4.81
N GLU A 149 -17.36 -11.03 5.97
CA GLU A 149 -17.89 -10.07 6.94
C GLU A 149 -17.18 -8.73 6.69
N ARG A 150 -17.84 -7.81 5.99
CA ARG A 150 -17.30 -6.46 5.76
C ARG A 150 -17.35 -5.66 7.06
N LEU A 151 -16.23 -5.04 7.43
CA LEU A 151 -16.09 -4.26 8.66
C LEU A 151 -16.33 -2.77 8.38
N GLU A 152 -17.52 -2.44 7.88
CA GLU A 152 -17.87 -1.07 7.42
C GLU A 152 -17.97 -0.05 8.56
N THR A 153 -18.15 -0.51 9.80
CA THR A 153 -18.19 0.32 11.01
C THR A 153 -16.83 0.45 11.70
N ARG A 154 -15.74 0.34 10.94
CA ARG A 154 -14.39 0.51 11.48
C ARG A 154 -13.58 1.51 10.67
N ALA A 155 -13.00 2.49 11.36
CA ALA A 155 -11.95 3.34 10.81
C ALA A 155 -10.62 2.59 10.70
N LEU A 156 -9.74 3.06 9.84
CA LEU A 156 -8.35 2.61 9.76
C LEU A 156 -7.43 3.84 9.86
N ILE A 157 -6.59 3.86 10.88
CA ILE A 157 -5.65 4.93 11.17
C ILE A 157 -4.22 4.38 11.01
N ALA A 158 -3.37 5.06 10.24
CA ALA A 158 -1.96 4.72 10.18
C ALA A 158 -1.13 5.73 10.99
N LEU A 159 -0.26 5.23 11.87
CA LEU A 159 0.71 6.01 12.65
C LEU A 159 2.11 5.59 12.21
N GLN A 160 2.84 6.45 11.51
CA GLN A 160 4.05 6.11 10.78
C GLN A 160 5.19 7.07 11.07
N GLY A 161 6.40 6.55 11.17
CA GLY A 161 7.62 7.34 11.40
C GLY A 161 8.49 6.75 12.50
N PRO A 162 9.75 7.21 12.64
CA PRO A 162 10.71 6.65 13.59
C PRO A 162 10.26 6.75 15.06
N GLU A 163 9.37 7.69 15.40
CA GLU A 163 8.85 7.87 16.75
C GLU A 163 7.47 7.22 16.96
N ALA A 164 6.85 6.64 15.93
CA ALA A 164 5.51 6.06 16.00
C ALA A 164 5.39 4.98 17.09
N ALA A 165 6.39 4.10 17.20
CA ALA A 165 6.39 3.05 18.22
C ALA A 165 6.45 3.63 19.64
N ALA A 166 7.27 4.64 19.88
CA ALA A 166 7.39 5.30 21.17
C ALA A 166 6.12 6.05 21.59
N VAL A 167 5.37 6.58 20.60
CA VAL A 167 4.07 7.21 20.84
C VAL A 167 3.02 6.15 21.18
N PHE A 168 2.88 5.13 20.32
CA PHE A 168 1.79 4.16 20.43
C PHE A 168 1.92 3.25 21.66
N GLN A 169 3.13 2.87 22.06
CA GLN A 169 3.36 2.04 23.26
C GLN A 169 2.87 2.70 24.57
N HIS A 170 2.69 4.04 24.60
CA HIS A 170 2.11 4.71 25.75
C HIS A 170 0.65 4.29 25.99
N TYR A 171 -0.09 4.01 24.92
CA TYR A 171 -1.49 3.58 24.97
C TYR A 171 -1.65 2.06 24.87
N ALA A 172 -0.74 1.40 24.17
CA ALA A 172 -0.72 -0.03 23.90
C ALA A 172 0.69 -0.62 24.16
N PRO A 173 1.11 -0.83 25.43
CA PRO A 173 2.46 -1.30 25.76
C PRO A 173 2.86 -2.60 25.07
N GLU A 174 1.89 -3.49 24.84
CA GLU A 174 2.12 -4.78 24.16
C GLU A 174 2.53 -4.63 22.69
N ALA A 175 2.20 -3.50 22.04
CA ALA A 175 2.62 -3.21 20.66
C ALA A 175 4.14 -3.04 20.53
N ALA A 176 4.86 -2.73 21.61
CA ALA A 176 6.32 -2.58 21.61
C ALA A 176 7.04 -3.89 21.21
N SER A 177 6.46 -5.07 21.52
CA SER A 177 7.02 -6.37 21.18
C SER A 177 6.77 -6.82 19.75
N MET A 178 5.90 -6.13 19.01
CA MET A 178 5.61 -6.45 17.61
C MET A 178 6.80 -6.13 16.71
N VAL A 179 6.95 -6.91 15.64
CA VAL A 179 7.91 -6.63 14.55
C VAL A 179 7.17 -6.43 13.23
N PHE A 180 7.85 -5.96 12.22
CA PHE A 180 7.27 -5.75 10.90
C PHE A 180 6.50 -6.97 10.39
N MET A 181 5.27 -6.75 9.93
CA MET A 181 4.29 -7.76 9.52
C MET A 181 3.68 -8.57 10.68
N ASP A 182 3.81 -8.15 11.92
CA ASP A 182 2.98 -8.67 13.01
C ASP A 182 1.59 -8.03 13.00
N ILE A 183 0.60 -8.78 13.49
CA ILE A 183 -0.76 -8.30 13.70
C ILE A 183 -1.31 -8.83 15.01
N ARG A 184 -1.99 -7.99 15.79
CA ARG A 184 -2.54 -8.33 17.11
C ARG A 184 -3.95 -7.79 17.29
N LEU A 185 -4.75 -8.52 18.05
CA LEU A 185 -5.96 -8.02 18.70
C LEU A 185 -5.54 -7.47 20.06
N MET A 186 -5.86 -6.24 20.38
CA MET A 186 -5.51 -5.63 21.65
C MET A 186 -6.56 -4.61 22.09
N THR A 187 -6.61 -4.35 23.40
CA THR A 187 -7.48 -3.31 23.97
C THR A 187 -6.64 -2.10 24.33
N ALA A 188 -6.88 -0.98 23.69
CA ALA A 188 -6.27 0.30 24.03
C ALA A 188 -7.28 1.42 23.83
N PHE A 189 -7.07 2.58 24.45
CA PHE A 189 -8.03 3.71 24.47
C PHE A 189 -9.43 3.34 25.01
N GLY A 190 -9.57 2.18 25.65
CA GLY A 190 -10.85 1.65 26.15
C GLY A 190 -11.67 0.88 25.12
N VAL A 191 -11.11 0.57 23.95
CA VAL A 191 -11.79 -0.15 22.86
C VAL A 191 -10.92 -1.27 22.27
N ASP A 192 -11.57 -2.20 21.54
CA ASP A 192 -10.89 -3.31 20.90
C ASP A 192 -10.36 -2.90 19.52
N LEU A 193 -9.06 -3.08 19.34
CA LEU A 193 -8.31 -2.73 18.15
C LEU A 193 -7.80 -3.98 17.42
N ILE A 194 -7.66 -3.85 16.09
CA ILE A 194 -6.83 -4.75 15.29
C ILE A 194 -5.63 -3.92 14.86
N VAL A 195 -4.43 -4.30 15.32
CA VAL A 195 -3.22 -3.49 15.10
C VAL A 195 -2.20 -4.31 14.33
N SER A 196 -1.75 -3.81 13.20
CA SER A 196 -0.61 -4.35 12.46
C SER A 196 0.59 -3.43 12.57
N ARG A 197 1.81 -3.99 12.66
CA ARG A 197 3.06 -3.22 12.53
C ARG A 197 3.50 -3.24 11.08
N SER A 198 2.97 -2.32 10.32
CA SER A 198 3.12 -2.17 8.87
C SER A 198 2.80 -0.75 8.43
N GLY A 199 2.90 -0.50 7.14
CA GLY A 199 2.52 0.79 6.58
C GLY A 199 3.01 0.99 5.15
N TYR A 200 2.68 2.15 4.61
CA TYR A 200 2.89 2.51 3.20
C TYR A 200 3.86 3.70 3.04
N THR A 201 4.83 3.82 3.93
CA THR A 201 5.75 4.96 3.99
C THR A 201 7.23 4.59 3.89
N GLY A 202 7.57 3.32 4.08
CA GLY A 202 8.94 2.87 4.26
C GLY A 202 9.49 3.12 5.67
N GLU A 203 8.72 3.79 6.53
CA GLU A 203 9.04 3.97 7.94
C GLU A 203 8.45 2.86 8.80
N ASP A 204 8.95 2.73 10.03
CA ASP A 204 8.29 1.93 11.06
C ASP A 204 6.95 2.57 11.46
N GLY A 205 6.00 1.74 11.92
CA GLY A 205 4.71 2.24 12.37
C GLY A 205 3.63 1.19 12.37
N TYR A 206 2.42 1.64 12.62
CA TYR A 206 1.25 0.79 12.81
C TYR A 206 0.11 1.22 11.90
N GLU A 207 -0.74 0.25 11.53
CA GLU A 207 -2.08 0.46 11.01
C GLU A 207 -3.06 -0.08 12.04
N ILE A 208 -3.98 0.79 12.47
CA ILE A 208 -4.83 0.60 13.65
C ILE A 208 -6.28 0.63 13.18
N SER A 209 -6.93 -0.54 13.14
CA SER A 209 -8.36 -0.66 12.90
C SER A 209 -9.12 -0.40 14.19
N VAL A 210 -9.98 0.58 14.18
CA VAL A 210 -10.69 1.16 15.34
C VAL A 210 -12.18 1.14 15.07
N PRO A 211 -13.06 0.82 16.06
CA PRO A 211 -14.50 1.07 15.92
C PRO A 211 -14.77 2.53 15.53
N GLU A 212 -15.68 2.78 14.58
CA GLU A 212 -15.88 4.13 14.02
C GLU A 212 -16.29 5.16 15.09
N GLU A 213 -17.06 4.74 16.10
CA GLU A 213 -17.49 5.59 17.21
C GLU A 213 -16.35 6.04 18.12
N ALA A 214 -15.20 5.33 18.09
CA ALA A 214 -14.02 5.68 18.88
C ALA A 214 -12.92 6.36 18.03
N ALA A 215 -13.10 6.46 16.72
CA ALA A 215 -12.05 6.93 15.81
C ALA A 215 -11.58 8.35 16.13
N ASP A 216 -12.51 9.28 16.40
CA ASP A 216 -12.19 10.66 16.73
C ASP A 216 -11.44 10.79 18.08
N ASP A 217 -11.83 10.02 19.09
CA ASP A 217 -11.15 9.99 20.39
C ASP A 217 -9.71 9.44 20.28
N VAL A 218 -9.54 8.35 19.54
CA VAL A 218 -8.20 7.76 19.28
C VAL A 218 -7.31 8.73 18.51
N TRP A 219 -7.85 9.34 17.45
CA TRP A 219 -7.17 10.34 16.63
C TRP A 219 -6.70 11.52 17.47
N ASN A 220 -7.59 12.12 18.25
CA ASN A 220 -7.30 13.27 19.08
C ASN A 220 -6.30 12.93 20.20
N LYS A 221 -6.41 11.77 20.85
CA LYS A 221 -5.46 11.32 21.87
C LYS A 221 -4.05 11.14 21.31
N LEU A 222 -3.91 10.59 20.10
CA LEU A 222 -2.60 10.47 19.45
C LEU A 222 -2.02 11.84 19.08
N LEU A 223 -2.84 12.79 18.65
CA LEU A 223 -2.42 14.17 18.32
C LEU A 223 -2.03 15.03 19.54
N VAL A 224 -2.34 14.61 20.77
CA VAL A 224 -1.86 15.31 21.99
C VAL A 224 -0.33 15.22 22.10
N ASP A 225 0.28 14.15 21.59
CA ASP A 225 1.74 14.03 21.59
C ASP A 225 2.34 14.96 20.52
N HIS A 226 3.21 15.87 20.94
CA HIS A 226 3.83 16.87 20.07
C HIS A 226 4.65 16.30 18.91
N ARG A 227 5.03 15.01 18.98
CA ARG A 227 5.72 14.27 17.91
C ARG A 227 4.78 13.85 16.79
N VAL A 228 3.46 13.88 17.02
CA VAL A 228 2.46 13.43 16.04
C VAL A 228 1.87 14.62 15.32
N LYS A 229 1.86 14.55 13.98
CA LYS A 229 1.13 15.50 13.12
C LYS A 229 0.22 14.79 12.13
N PRO A 230 -0.92 15.41 11.78
CA PRO A 230 -1.79 14.87 10.77
C PRO A 230 -1.14 15.02 9.38
N ILE A 231 -1.25 14.00 8.55
CA ILE A 231 -0.59 13.89 7.26
C ILE A 231 -1.62 13.56 6.18
N GLY A 232 -1.61 14.33 5.10
CA GLY A 232 -2.52 14.16 3.99
C GLY A 232 -2.03 13.19 2.90
N LEU A 233 -2.93 12.90 1.94
CA LEU A 233 -2.67 11.99 0.84
C LEU A 233 -1.49 12.41 -0.05
N GLY A 234 -1.23 13.70 -0.19
CA GLY A 234 -0.11 14.20 -0.98
C GLY A 234 1.25 13.80 -0.41
N ALA A 235 1.40 13.84 0.92
CA ALA A 235 2.61 13.34 1.57
C ALA A 235 2.65 11.81 1.60
N ARG A 236 1.50 11.13 1.80
CA ARG A 236 1.41 9.67 1.68
C ARG A 236 1.91 9.18 0.32
N ASP A 237 1.52 9.84 -0.78
CA ASP A 237 1.97 9.47 -2.13
C ASP A 237 3.49 9.69 -2.31
N SER A 238 4.02 10.81 -1.86
CA SER A 238 5.47 11.05 -1.98
C SER A 238 6.30 10.12 -1.10
N LEU A 239 5.81 9.72 0.09
CA LEU A 239 6.46 8.77 0.99
C LEU A 239 6.50 7.36 0.39
N ARG A 240 5.37 6.84 -0.12
CA ARG A 240 5.32 5.52 -0.75
C ARG A 240 6.22 5.46 -1.98
N LEU A 241 6.28 6.56 -2.79
CA LEU A 241 7.13 6.65 -3.98
C LEU A 241 8.61 6.55 -3.59
N GLU A 242 9.07 7.29 -2.57
CA GLU A 242 10.44 7.13 -2.03
C GLU A 242 10.72 5.72 -1.52
N ALA A 243 9.72 5.09 -0.90
CA ALA A 243 9.81 3.70 -0.46
C ALA A 243 9.74 2.68 -1.61
N GLY A 244 9.55 3.13 -2.85
CA GLY A 244 9.46 2.25 -4.02
C GLY A 244 8.22 1.37 -4.04
N LEU A 245 7.19 1.69 -3.27
CA LEU A 245 5.95 0.92 -3.19
C LEU A 245 5.02 1.30 -4.35
N PRO A 246 4.42 0.30 -5.04
CA PRO A 246 3.51 0.57 -6.15
C PRO A 246 2.19 1.16 -5.66
N LEU A 247 1.48 1.85 -6.55
CA LEU A 247 0.12 2.34 -6.34
C LEU A 247 -0.80 1.71 -7.38
N TYR A 248 -1.85 1.03 -6.90
CA TYR A 248 -2.86 0.47 -7.79
C TYR A 248 -3.61 1.58 -8.56
N GLY A 249 -3.93 1.31 -9.82
CA GLY A 249 -4.51 2.28 -10.75
C GLY A 249 -3.47 3.15 -11.48
N HIS A 250 -2.20 3.10 -11.06
CA HIS A 250 -1.07 3.82 -11.67
C HIS A 250 0.06 2.86 -12.07
N ASP A 251 0.65 2.18 -11.08
CA ASP A 251 1.76 1.22 -11.28
C ASP A 251 1.25 -0.21 -11.47
N LEU A 252 0.04 -0.50 -11.03
CA LEU A 252 -0.62 -1.81 -11.10
C LEU A 252 -2.00 -1.66 -11.71
N ASP A 253 -2.40 -2.62 -12.54
CA ASP A 253 -3.72 -2.76 -13.12
C ASP A 253 -3.97 -4.21 -13.60
N GLU A 254 -5.16 -4.46 -14.14
CA GLU A 254 -5.57 -5.78 -14.63
C GLU A 254 -4.75 -6.28 -15.85
N THR A 255 -3.86 -5.47 -16.44
CA THR A 255 -2.98 -5.86 -17.55
C THR A 255 -1.55 -6.16 -17.07
N VAL A 256 -1.16 -5.64 -15.91
CA VAL A 256 0.18 -5.79 -15.32
C VAL A 256 0.29 -7.10 -14.55
N SER A 257 1.30 -7.92 -14.85
CA SER A 257 1.59 -9.11 -14.04
C SER A 257 2.44 -8.77 -12.81
N PRO A 258 2.40 -9.61 -11.76
CA PRO A 258 3.31 -9.47 -10.62
C PRO A 258 4.80 -9.54 -11.00
N VAL A 259 5.14 -10.20 -12.10
CA VAL A 259 6.53 -10.31 -12.59
C VAL A 259 6.96 -9.01 -13.25
N GLU A 260 6.10 -8.42 -14.08
CA GLU A 260 6.34 -7.10 -14.68
C GLU A 260 6.52 -6.02 -13.61
N ALA A 261 5.71 -6.09 -12.54
CA ALA A 261 5.69 -5.11 -11.46
C ALA A 261 6.80 -5.25 -10.40
N ASP A 262 7.72 -6.23 -10.58
CA ASP A 262 8.76 -6.57 -9.58
C ASP A 262 8.17 -7.03 -8.22
N LEU A 263 7.01 -7.71 -8.28
CA LEU A 263 6.29 -8.27 -7.13
C LEU A 263 6.39 -9.81 -7.08
N ALA A 264 7.40 -10.39 -7.72
CA ALA A 264 7.61 -11.84 -7.74
C ALA A 264 7.76 -12.47 -6.34
N PHE A 265 8.11 -11.68 -5.32
CA PHE A 265 8.17 -12.11 -3.93
C PHE A 265 6.78 -12.47 -3.34
N ALA A 266 5.70 -11.92 -3.89
CA ALA A 266 4.33 -12.24 -3.48
C ALA A 266 3.87 -13.63 -3.96
N ILE A 267 4.60 -14.22 -4.93
CA ILE A 267 4.30 -15.53 -5.49
C ILE A 267 5.12 -16.59 -4.74
N ASN A 268 4.46 -17.40 -3.94
CA ASN A 268 5.16 -18.47 -3.19
C ASN A 268 5.80 -19.50 -4.11
N LYS A 269 6.99 -20.01 -3.73
CA LYS A 269 7.74 -20.97 -4.54
C LYS A 269 6.93 -22.25 -4.82
N ASN A 270 6.29 -22.83 -3.81
CA ASN A 270 5.49 -24.05 -3.98
C ASN A 270 4.32 -23.82 -4.93
N ARG A 271 3.66 -22.65 -4.83
CA ARG A 271 2.55 -22.27 -5.70
C ARG A 271 2.99 -22.12 -7.17
N ARG A 272 4.22 -21.68 -7.43
CA ARG A 272 4.81 -21.66 -8.79
C ARG A 272 4.92 -23.04 -9.39
N GLU A 273 5.22 -24.05 -8.57
CA GLU A 273 5.33 -25.45 -8.98
C GLU A 273 3.95 -26.09 -9.20
N GLN A 274 3.01 -25.84 -8.30
CA GLN A 274 1.63 -26.34 -8.35
C GLN A 274 0.79 -25.70 -9.45
N ARG A 275 1.03 -24.41 -9.74
CA ARG A 275 0.32 -23.62 -10.77
C ARG A 275 -1.19 -23.56 -10.57
N ASP A 276 -1.63 -23.51 -9.32
CA ASP A 276 -3.02 -23.63 -8.86
C ASP A 276 -3.64 -22.28 -8.45
N PHE A 277 -3.13 -21.18 -9.01
CA PHE A 277 -3.64 -19.82 -8.81
C PHE A 277 -4.01 -19.16 -10.15
N PRO A 278 -4.86 -18.14 -10.18
CA PRO A 278 -5.28 -17.46 -11.39
C PRO A 278 -4.09 -16.92 -12.19
N GLY A 279 -4.10 -17.14 -13.52
CA GLY A 279 -3.04 -16.63 -14.40
C GLY A 279 -1.67 -17.29 -14.26
N ALA A 280 -1.55 -18.41 -13.53
CA ALA A 280 -0.29 -19.12 -13.29
C ALA A 280 0.51 -19.43 -14.56
N ALA A 281 -0.16 -19.76 -15.66
CA ALA A 281 0.50 -20.07 -16.95
C ALA A 281 1.35 -18.89 -17.45
N ARG A 282 0.81 -17.66 -17.44
CA ARG A 282 1.54 -16.44 -17.82
C ARG A 282 2.66 -16.16 -16.84
N ILE A 283 2.35 -16.16 -15.56
CA ILE A 283 3.27 -15.76 -14.49
C ILE A 283 4.49 -16.71 -14.44
N VAL A 284 4.28 -18.03 -14.51
CA VAL A 284 5.38 -19.00 -14.51
C VAL A 284 6.23 -18.86 -15.78
N LYS A 285 5.63 -18.59 -16.94
CA LYS A 285 6.37 -18.31 -18.17
C LYS A 285 7.23 -17.05 -18.02
N GLU A 286 6.67 -15.97 -17.53
CA GLU A 286 7.40 -14.71 -17.33
C GLU A 286 8.54 -14.82 -16.30
N LEU A 287 8.37 -15.65 -15.26
CA LEU A 287 9.45 -15.95 -14.31
C LEU A 287 10.61 -16.71 -14.96
N ALA A 288 10.32 -17.58 -15.94
CA ALA A 288 11.33 -18.39 -16.62
C ALA A 288 12.02 -17.65 -17.78
N GLU A 289 11.25 -16.93 -18.60
CA GLU A 289 11.72 -16.32 -19.85
C GLU A 289 11.96 -14.80 -19.72
N GLY A 290 11.48 -14.19 -18.66
CA GLY A 290 11.40 -12.74 -18.45
C GLY A 290 10.08 -12.16 -18.97
N PRO A 291 9.58 -11.09 -18.33
CA PRO A 291 8.34 -10.41 -18.72
C PRO A 291 8.57 -9.52 -19.96
N PRO A 292 7.50 -9.23 -20.75
CA PRO A 292 7.59 -8.38 -21.94
C PRO A 292 7.91 -6.91 -21.64
N ARG A 293 7.56 -6.45 -20.45
CA ARG A 293 7.91 -5.13 -19.91
C ARG A 293 8.41 -5.27 -18.46
N ARG A 294 9.19 -4.31 -18.00
CA ARG A 294 9.78 -4.34 -16.67
C ARG A 294 9.59 -3.00 -15.97
N ARG A 295 9.24 -3.08 -14.71
CA ARG A 295 9.24 -1.93 -13.82
C ARG A 295 10.67 -1.44 -13.59
N VAL A 296 10.88 -0.12 -13.73
CA VAL A 296 12.16 0.55 -13.46
C VAL A 296 11.95 1.69 -12.47
N ALA A 297 12.95 1.90 -11.63
CA ALA A 297 13.03 3.07 -10.76
C ALA A 297 14.08 4.04 -11.33
N LEU A 298 13.69 5.31 -11.47
CA LEU A 298 14.48 6.33 -12.14
C LEU A 298 14.74 7.52 -11.20
N LYS A 299 16.00 7.93 -11.09
CA LYS A 299 16.40 9.17 -10.44
C LYS A 299 16.69 10.20 -11.51
N VAL A 300 15.88 11.26 -11.58
CA VAL A 300 16.05 12.36 -12.52
C VAL A 300 17.23 13.23 -12.07
N LEU A 301 18.22 13.41 -12.92
CA LEU A 301 19.46 14.07 -12.55
C LEU A 301 19.31 15.59 -12.53
N GLU A 302 18.53 16.14 -13.46
CA GLU A 302 18.34 17.59 -13.61
C GLU A 302 16.92 17.91 -14.05
N GLY A 303 16.44 19.09 -13.71
CA GLY A 303 15.18 19.63 -14.21
C GLY A 303 13.95 19.32 -13.33
N ALA A 304 12.78 19.39 -13.92
CA ALA A 304 11.51 19.18 -13.22
C ALA A 304 11.24 17.68 -13.03
N PRO A 305 10.57 17.27 -11.93
CA PRO A 305 10.16 15.89 -11.75
C PRO A 305 9.26 15.41 -12.90
N ALA A 306 9.52 14.19 -13.36
CA ALA A 306 8.59 13.50 -14.25
C ALA A 306 7.25 13.23 -13.51
N ARG A 307 6.18 13.16 -14.28
CA ARG A 307 4.85 12.79 -13.79
C ARG A 307 4.36 11.60 -14.59
N GLU A 308 3.30 10.96 -14.10
CA GLU A 308 2.60 9.92 -14.81
C GLU A 308 2.35 10.31 -16.29
N GLY A 309 2.49 9.36 -17.20
CA GLY A 309 2.36 9.56 -18.63
C GLY A 309 3.61 10.14 -19.32
N ALA A 310 4.66 10.55 -18.58
CA ALA A 310 5.91 10.99 -19.19
C ALA A 310 6.59 9.80 -19.90
N GLU A 311 7.05 10.03 -21.15
CA GLU A 311 7.74 9.00 -21.91
C GLU A 311 9.13 8.71 -21.34
N ILE A 312 9.53 7.44 -21.39
CA ILE A 312 10.89 6.97 -21.10
C ILE A 312 11.56 6.61 -22.42
N ALA A 313 12.72 7.20 -22.69
CA ALA A 313 13.48 6.96 -23.91
C ALA A 313 14.89 6.42 -23.58
N ASP A 314 15.44 5.65 -24.50
CA ASP A 314 16.83 5.20 -24.45
C ASP A 314 17.83 6.32 -24.80
N ALA A 315 19.12 6.01 -24.80
CA ALA A 315 20.18 6.96 -25.10
C ALA A 315 20.05 7.57 -26.52
N SER A 316 19.49 6.80 -27.48
CA SER A 316 19.26 7.27 -28.86
C SER A 316 18.09 8.22 -28.99
N GLY A 317 17.21 8.28 -27.98
CA GLY A 317 15.97 9.04 -28.00
C GLY A 317 14.74 8.24 -28.46
N LYS A 318 14.88 6.92 -28.66
CA LYS A 318 13.75 6.03 -28.94
C LYS A 318 12.93 5.84 -27.67
N VAL A 319 11.62 6.09 -27.75
CA VAL A 319 10.69 5.82 -26.66
C VAL A 319 10.62 4.30 -26.45
N ILE A 320 10.85 3.87 -25.22
CA ILE A 320 10.87 2.46 -24.77
C ILE A 320 9.90 2.18 -23.62
N GLY A 321 9.24 3.22 -23.08
CA GLY A 321 8.36 3.05 -21.95
C GLY A 321 7.67 4.32 -21.50
N VAL A 322 6.99 4.22 -20.34
CA VAL A 322 6.21 5.30 -19.75
C VAL A 322 6.37 5.31 -18.23
N VAL A 323 6.37 6.51 -17.65
CA VAL A 323 6.32 6.74 -16.20
C VAL A 323 4.90 6.50 -15.71
N THR A 324 4.73 5.70 -14.68
CA THR A 324 3.45 5.40 -14.02
C THR A 324 3.28 6.16 -12.70
N SER A 325 4.39 6.42 -12.00
CA SER A 325 4.41 7.25 -10.79
C SER A 325 5.65 8.14 -10.81
N GLY A 326 5.50 9.41 -10.46
CA GLY A 326 6.65 10.29 -10.44
C GLY A 326 6.42 11.57 -9.66
N GLY A 327 7.47 12.05 -9.00
CA GLY A 327 7.38 13.20 -8.14
C GLY A 327 8.75 13.75 -7.71
N PHE A 328 8.71 14.72 -6.83
CA PHE A 328 9.90 15.24 -6.16
C PHE A 328 10.13 14.48 -4.85
N SER A 329 11.33 14.00 -4.63
CA SER A 329 11.74 13.41 -3.35
C SER A 329 12.27 14.51 -2.43
N PRO A 330 11.60 14.80 -1.31
CA PRO A 330 12.09 15.77 -0.33
C PRO A 330 13.42 15.36 0.32
N VAL A 331 13.62 14.04 0.53
CA VAL A 331 14.84 13.51 1.14
C VAL A 331 16.02 13.59 0.18
N LEU A 332 15.84 13.15 -1.07
CA LEU A 332 16.90 13.13 -2.09
C LEU A 332 17.08 14.48 -2.81
N LYS A 333 16.13 15.41 -2.64
CA LYS A 333 16.10 16.74 -3.27
C LYS A 333 16.20 16.68 -4.80
N CYS A 334 15.61 15.67 -5.41
CA CYS A 334 15.57 15.47 -6.86
C CYS A 334 14.25 14.83 -7.31
N GLY A 335 14.02 14.79 -8.62
CA GLY A 335 12.93 14.03 -9.21
C GLY A 335 13.20 12.53 -9.10
N ILE A 336 12.17 11.76 -8.75
CA ILE A 336 12.16 10.30 -8.79
C ILE A 336 10.93 9.82 -9.56
N ALA A 337 11.05 8.68 -10.23
CA ALA A 337 9.93 8.11 -10.96
C ALA A 337 9.99 6.58 -10.98
N ILE A 338 8.84 5.97 -11.10
CA ILE A 338 8.64 4.56 -11.41
C ILE A 338 7.94 4.50 -12.75
N GLY A 339 8.26 3.51 -13.56
CA GLY A 339 7.62 3.32 -14.86
C GLY A 339 7.91 1.94 -15.41
N PHE A 340 7.38 1.66 -16.59
CA PHE A 340 7.63 0.41 -17.30
C PHE A 340 8.39 0.68 -18.59
N VAL A 341 9.35 -0.20 -18.90
CA VAL A 341 10.09 -0.23 -20.16
C VAL A 341 9.90 -1.57 -20.85
N SER A 342 9.84 -1.57 -22.19
CA SER A 342 9.60 -2.77 -23.03
C SER A 342 10.77 -3.00 -23.98
N GLY A 343 11.07 -4.29 -24.24
CA GLY A 343 12.10 -4.69 -25.19
C GLY A 343 13.53 -4.47 -24.73
N VAL A 344 13.72 -4.01 -23.50
CA VAL A 344 15.03 -3.76 -22.87
C VAL A 344 15.02 -4.22 -21.42
N ASN A 345 16.22 -4.51 -20.90
CA ASN A 345 16.44 -4.81 -19.48
C ASN A 345 17.56 -3.93 -18.96
N PRO A 346 17.27 -2.65 -18.67
CA PRO A 346 18.33 -1.73 -18.24
C PRO A 346 18.84 -2.13 -16.85
N GLU A 347 20.17 -2.18 -16.73
CA GLU A 347 20.83 -2.43 -15.45
C GLU A 347 20.84 -1.18 -14.56
N VAL A 348 20.98 -1.37 -13.26
CA VAL A 348 21.19 -0.26 -12.32
C VAL A 348 22.45 0.52 -12.73
N GLY A 349 22.32 1.84 -12.82
CA GLY A 349 23.35 2.76 -13.34
C GLY A 349 23.24 3.04 -14.85
N ALA A 350 22.33 2.38 -15.56
CA ALA A 350 22.05 2.73 -16.97
C ALA A 350 21.43 4.12 -17.08
N LEU A 351 21.86 4.90 -18.06
CA LEU A 351 21.32 6.23 -18.34
C LEU A 351 20.18 6.13 -19.33
N LEU A 352 19.00 6.57 -18.91
CA LEU A 352 17.81 6.74 -19.72
C LEU A 352 17.44 8.24 -19.81
N LYS A 353 16.40 8.54 -20.56
CA LYS A 353 15.82 9.88 -20.64
C LYS A 353 14.35 9.83 -20.25
N VAL A 354 13.89 10.79 -19.47
CA VAL A 354 12.45 11.04 -19.25
C VAL A 354 12.05 12.31 -19.97
N ILE A 355 10.94 12.27 -20.70
CA ILE A 355 10.49 13.39 -21.51
C ILE A 355 9.51 14.23 -20.69
N VAL A 356 9.99 15.36 -20.18
CA VAL A 356 9.18 16.27 -19.35
C VAL A 356 8.86 17.53 -20.12
N ARG A 357 7.58 17.78 -20.39
CA ARG A 357 7.11 18.95 -21.20
C ARG A 357 7.83 19.03 -22.55
N GLY A 358 8.01 17.87 -23.22
CA GLY A 358 8.67 17.78 -24.52
C GLY A 358 10.20 17.90 -24.49
N LYS A 359 10.82 17.98 -23.31
CA LYS A 359 12.28 18.09 -23.15
C LYS A 359 12.83 16.81 -22.52
N PRO A 360 13.85 16.17 -23.13
CA PRO A 360 14.51 15.03 -22.54
C PRO A 360 15.36 15.48 -21.34
N GLN A 361 15.20 14.76 -20.23
CA GLN A 361 15.99 14.92 -19.01
C GLN A 361 16.70 13.61 -18.74
N ALA A 362 17.97 13.66 -18.37
CA ALA A 362 18.74 12.49 -18.00
C ALA A 362 18.21 11.89 -16.68
N ALA A 363 18.12 10.57 -16.66
CA ALA A 363 17.68 9.82 -15.48
C ALA A 363 18.50 8.54 -15.34
N ASP A 364 19.03 8.28 -14.15
CA ASP A 364 19.68 7.04 -13.81
C ASP A 364 18.68 5.98 -13.42
N VAL A 365 18.85 4.77 -13.93
CA VAL A 365 18.17 3.59 -13.40
C VAL A 365 18.78 3.26 -12.04
N VAL A 366 17.94 3.24 -11.01
CA VAL A 366 18.36 2.95 -9.63
C VAL A 366 17.63 1.73 -9.09
N LYS A 367 18.15 1.16 -8.02
CA LYS A 367 17.43 0.10 -7.29
C LYS A 367 16.44 0.74 -6.33
N ALA A 368 15.17 0.29 -6.38
CA ALA A 368 14.21 0.63 -5.33
C ALA A 368 14.51 -0.17 -4.04
N PRO A 369 14.22 0.39 -2.86
CA PRO A 369 13.62 1.70 -2.61
C PRO A 369 14.61 2.85 -2.87
N PHE A 370 14.09 4.06 -3.18
CA PHE A 370 14.91 5.27 -3.32
C PHE A 370 15.49 5.73 -1.98
N VAL A 371 14.71 5.59 -0.93
CA VAL A 371 15.10 5.83 0.47
C VAL A 371 14.98 4.51 1.21
N PRO A 372 16.03 4.06 1.93
CA PRO A 372 16.01 2.77 2.62
C PRO A 372 14.84 2.64 3.62
N HIS A 373 14.22 1.47 3.65
CA HIS A 373 13.17 1.15 4.62
C HIS A 373 13.74 1.09 6.04
N ARG A 374 12.97 1.59 7.01
CA ARG A 374 13.33 1.58 8.44
C ARG A 374 12.42 0.67 9.28
N TYR A 375 11.89 -0.39 8.69
CA TYR A 375 11.05 -1.37 9.39
C TYR A 375 11.80 -2.11 10.49
N VAL A 376 11.19 -2.28 11.65
CA VAL A 376 11.72 -3.08 12.76
C VAL A 376 11.45 -4.56 12.48
N ARG A 377 12.49 -5.32 12.13
CA ARG A 377 12.38 -6.74 11.72
C ARG A 377 12.76 -7.74 12.80
N THR A 378 13.41 -7.28 13.85
CA THR A 378 13.82 -8.07 15.03
C THR A 378 13.36 -7.35 16.29
N ALA A 379 12.80 -8.10 17.25
CA ALA A 379 12.41 -7.60 18.56
C ALA A 379 13.63 -7.32 19.44
#